data_7fee536463bd2d11ecfea1164507e6ec
#
_entry.id   7fee536463bd2d11ecfea1164507e6ec
#
_cell.length_a   1.000
_cell.length_b   1.000
_cell.length_c   1.000
_cell.angle_alpha   90.00
_cell.angle_beta   90.00
_cell.angle_gamma   90.00
#
_symmetry.space_group_name_H-M   'P 1'
#
loop_
_entity.id
_entity.type
_entity.pdbx_description
1 polymer ?
#
loop_
_entity_poly.entity_id
_entity_poly.type
_entity_poly.pdbx_seq_one_letter_code
_entity_poly.pdbx_strand_id
1 'polypeptide(L)'
;LEDMFLRAGVPYKIVGGTRFFDRAEIRDVMAYLKMIVNPADEMSVKRVINTPRRGIGSTSIQKIEQLARDNRCSFFQACEIACAETGMFSAKVRNGLSSFVSLVREGRRMDGELKDVVEMIVDKTGLLQAFRAEGTMESESRAENIQEFLGVAAEFEETHEDIEGTLESLEELRAAGVADVPAGAEPEPVVVSAPAPEPG
;
A
#
# COMPACT_ATOMS: atom_id res chain seq x y z
N LEU A 1 0.91 7.81 4.29
CA LEU A 1 2.13 7.58 3.50
C LEU A 1 2.78 8.91 3.10
N GLU A 2 2.03 9.82 2.46
CA GLU A 2 2.50 11.17 2.08
C GLU A 2 3.15 11.90 3.28
N ASP A 3 2.53 11.87 4.46
CA ASP A 3 3.09 12.40 5.70
C ASP A 3 4.36 11.66 6.17
N MET A 4 4.51 10.39 5.85
CA MET A 4 5.73 9.63 6.15
C MET A 4 6.87 10.05 5.21
N PHE A 5 6.60 10.24 3.91
CA PHE A 5 7.59 10.72 2.95
C PHE A 5 8.06 12.13 3.27
N LEU A 6 7.12 13.03 3.66
CA LEU A 6 7.45 14.40 4.08
C LEU A 6 8.30 14.43 5.34
N ARG A 7 8.06 13.54 6.31
CA ARG A 7 8.84 13.47 7.56
C ARG A 7 10.22 12.84 7.39
N ALA A 8 10.38 11.97 6.39
CA ALA A 8 11.66 11.33 6.11
C ALA A 8 12.62 12.23 5.31
N GLY A 9 12.16 13.42 4.85
CA GLY A 9 13.02 14.37 4.11
C GLY A 9 13.50 13.84 2.76
N VAL A 10 12.86 12.78 2.23
CA VAL A 10 13.23 12.18 0.96
C VAL A 10 12.78 13.12 -0.17
N PRO A 11 13.69 13.60 -1.04
CA PRO A 11 13.30 14.38 -2.22
C PRO A 11 12.60 13.48 -3.21
N TYR A 12 11.27 13.30 -3.05
CA TYR A 12 10.50 12.57 -4.05
C TYR A 12 10.07 13.52 -5.17
N LYS A 13 10.32 13.10 -6.38
CA LYS A 13 9.78 13.74 -7.56
C LYS A 13 8.28 13.43 -7.57
N ILE A 14 7.43 14.47 -7.40
CA ILE A 14 5.98 14.30 -7.51
C ILE A 14 5.65 13.91 -8.95
N VAL A 15 5.69 12.62 -9.23
CA VAL A 15 5.18 12.08 -10.48
C VAL A 15 3.66 12.05 -10.32
N GLY A 16 2.97 13.00 -10.94
CA GLY A 16 1.51 13.02 -10.98
C GLY A 16 0.78 13.89 -9.94
N GLY A 17 1.45 14.65 -9.07
CA GLY A 17 0.82 15.55 -8.09
C GLY A 17 0.00 14.80 -7.02
N THR A 18 -0.52 15.54 -6.03
CA THR A 18 -1.33 15.02 -4.89
C THR A 18 -2.54 14.19 -5.32
N ARG A 19 -3.05 14.39 -6.52
CA ARG A 19 -4.21 13.67 -7.08
C ARG A 19 -3.90 12.25 -7.55
N PHE A 20 -2.64 11.85 -7.74
CA PHE A 20 -2.29 10.48 -8.15
C PHE A 20 -2.69 9.46 -7.09
N PHE A 21 -2.35 9.71 -5.84
CA PHE A 21 -2.68 8.83 -4.72
C PHE A 21 -4.17 8.86 -4.32
N ASP A 22 -4.93 9.84 -4.82
CA ASP A 22 -6.37 9.91 -4.63
C ASP A 22 -7.17 9.06 -5.62
N ARG A 23 -6.54 8.59 -6.69
CA ARG A 23 -7.19 7.73 -7.69
C ARG A 23 -7.67 6.43 -7.06
N ALA A 24 -8.85 5.98 -7.44
CA ALA A 24 -9.53 4.85 -6.81
C ALA A 24 -8.69 3.56 -6.84
N GLU A 25 -8.09 3.25 -7.99
CA GLU A 25 -7.25 2.08 -8.22
C GLU A 25 -5.96 2.11 -7.39
N ILE A 26 -5.36 3.29 -7.23
CA ILE A 26 -4.17 3.47 -6.38
C ILE A 26 -4.54 3.30 -4.90
N ARG A 27 -5.68 3.87 -4.48
CA ARG A 27 -6.21 3.68 -3.13
C ARG A 27 -6.53 2.20 -2.84
N ASP A 28 -6.90 1.43 -3.86
CA ASP A 28 -7.14 -0.01 -3.72
C ASP A 28 -5.82 -0.76 -3.48
N VAL A 29 -4.76 -0.48 -4.28
CA VAL A 29 -3.43 -1.07 -4.05
C VAL A 29 -2.87 -0.67 -2.68
N MET A 30 -3.01 0.61 -2.32
CA MET A 30 -2.61 1.11 -1.00
C MET A 30 -3.37 0.44 0.16
N ALA A 31 -4.65 0.13 -0.02
CA ALA A 31 -5.43 -0.60 0.98
C ALA A 31 -4.96 -2.06 1.12
N TYR A 32 -4.54 -2.70 0.02
CA TYR A 32 -3.88 -4.01 0.08
C TYR A 32 -2.58 -3.96 0.89
N LEU A 33 -1.71 -2.98 0.63
CA LEU A 33 -0.46 -2.81 1.37
C LEU A 33 -0.72 -2.58 2.87
N LYS A 34 -1.64 -1.66 3.20
CA LYS A 34 -2.02 -1.38 4.59
C LYS A 34 -2.52 -2.62 5.31
N MET A 35 -3.36 -3.41 4.67
CA MET A 35 -3.91 -4.64 5.21
C MET A 35 -2.84 -5.73 5.41
N ILE A 36 -1.84 -5.82 4.52
CA ILE A 36 -0.72 -6.75 4.66
C ILE A 36 0.10 -6.38 5.91
N VAL A 37 0.40 -5.10 6.10
CA VAL A 37 1.11 -4.59 7.27
C VAL A 37 0.26 -4.75 8.54
N ASN A 38 -1.00 -4.33 8.49
CA ASN A 38 -1.91 -4.38 9.63
C ASN A 38 -3.28 -4.96 9.24
N PRO A 39 -3.49 -6.29 9.38
CA PRO A 39 -4.77 -6.92 9.09
C PRO A 39 -5.93 -6.50 10.02
N ALA A 40 -5.63 -5.78 11.10
CA ALA A 40 -6.67 -5.20 11.96
C ALA A 40 -7.25 -3.89 11.40
N ASP A 41 -6.68 -3.32 10.32
CA ASP A 41 -7.27 -2.19 9.59
C ASP A 41 -8.51 -2.63 8.81
N GLU A 42 -9.63 -2.63 9.51
CA GLU A 42 -10.92 -3.07 8.99
C GLU A 42 -11.38 -2.26 7.77
N MET A 43 -11.05 -0.97 7.71
CA MET A 43 -11.42 -0.11 6.58
C MET A 43 -10.70 -0.56 5.30
N SER A 44 -9.40 -0.81 5.39
CA SER A 44 -8.61 -1.31 4.26
C SER A 44 -9.07 -2.71 3.83
N VAL A 45 -9.30 -3.61 4.78
CA VAL A 45 -9.81 -4.97 4.50
C VAL A 45 -11.16 -4.91 3.77
N LYS A 46 -12.13 -4.16 4.28
CA LYS A 46 -13.47 -4.02 3.67
C LYS A 46 -13.42 -3.35 2.30
N ARG A 47 -12.50 -2.43 2.09
CA ARG A 47 -12.33 -1.78 0.80
C ARG A 47 -11.97 -2.77 -0.30
N VAL A 48 -11.07 -3.71 -0.04
CA VAL A 48 -10.48 -4.55 -1.08
C VAL A 48 -10.93 -6.00 -1.08
N ILE A 49 -11.69 -6.45 -0.09
CA ILE A 49 -12.15 -7.85 0.01
C ILE A 49 -12.87 -8.34 -1.25
N ASN A 50 -13.55 -7.46 -1.97
CA ASN A 50 -14.25 -7.78 -3.23
C ASN A 50 -13.74 -6.94 -4.43
N THR A 51 -12.52 -6.47 -4.37
CA THR A 51 -11.84 -5.71 -5.44
C THR A 51 -10.53 -6.41 -5.82
N PRO A 52 -10.40 -7.00 -7.02
CA PRO A 52 -11.47 -7.25 -8.00
C PRO A 52 -12.55 -8.20 -7.49
N ARG A 53 -13.65 -8.34 -8.23
CA ARG A 53 -14.85 -9.10 -7.80
C ARG A 53 -14.53 -10.56 -7.48
N ARG A 54 -14.73 -10.96 -6.21
CA ARG A 54 -14.56 -12.33 -5.71
C ARG A 54 -15.87 -13.01 -5.34
N GLY A 55 -17.00 -12.36 -5.63
CA GLY A 55 -18.33 -12.86 -5.24
C GLY A 55 -18.69 -12.60 -3.77
N ILE A 56 -17.92 -11.78 -3.08
CA ILE A 56 -18.15 -11.40 -1.67
C ILE A 56 -18.99 -10.12 -1.66
N GLY A 57 -20.31 -10.28 -1.64
CA GLY A 57 -21.24 -9.16 -1.60
C GLY A 57 -21.56 -8.67 -0.19
N SER A 58 -22.41 -7.64 -0.10
CA SER A 58 -22.81 -7.00 1.17
C SER A 58 -23.35 -7.97 2.20
N THR A 59 -24.19 -8.94 1.79
CA THR A 59 -24.72 -9.97 2.68
C THR A 59 -23.63 -10.84 3.29
N SER A 60 -22.58 -11.17 2.50
CA SER A 60 -21.44 -11.94 3.02
C SER A 60 -20.63 -11.12 4.01
N ILE A 61 -20.41 -9.84 3.71
CA ILE A 61 -19.72 -8.89 4.61
C ILE A 61 -20.45 -8.78 5.94
N GLN A 62 -21.76 -8.61 5.95
CA GLN A 62 -22.58 -8.56 7.18
C GLN A 62 -22.46 -9.85 8.01
N LYS A 63 -22.45 -11.02 7.37
CA LYS A 63 -22.23 -12.29 8.07
C LYS A 63 -20.84 -12.38 8.70
N ILE A 64 -19.80 -11.90 8.00
CA ILE A 64 -18.44 -11.86 8.54
C ILE A 64 -18.35 -10.88 9.70
N GLU A 65 -19.00 -9.72 9.61
CA GLU A 65 -19.08 -8.76 10.73
C GLU A 65 -19.78 -9.37 11.96
N GLN A 66 -20.85 -10.13 11.74
CA GLN A 66 -21.50 -10.83 12.86
C GLN A 66 -20.55 -11.87 13.47
N LEU A 67 -19.86 -12.64 12.62
CA LEU A 67 -18.87 -13.62 13.07
C LEU A 67 -17.74 -12.97 13.88
N ALA A 68 -17.28 -11.78 13.45
CA ALA A 68 -16.27 -11.02 14.18
C ALA A 68 -16.76 -10.60 15.57
N ARG A 69 -18.00 -10.12 15.68
CA ARG A 69 -18.62 -9.75 16.96
C ARG A 69 -18.76 -10.96 17.89
N ASP A 70 -19.28 -12.07 17.37
CA ASP A 70 -19.55 -13.30 18.16
C ASP A 70 -18.25 -13.89 18.69
N ASN A 71 -17.17 -13.84 17.92
CA ASN A 71 -15.86 -14.37 18.30
C ASN A 71 -14.94 -13.31 18.95
N ARG A 72 -15.37 -12.06 19.07
CA ARG A 72 -14.58 -10.93 19.62
C ARG A 72 -13.21 -10.80 18.95
N CYS A 73 -13.18 -10.90 17.64
CA CYS A 73 -11.96 -10.86 16.83
C CYS A 73 -12.05 -9.78 15.74
N SER A 74 -10.93 -9.52 15.07
CA SER A 74 -10.92 -8.57 13.95
C SER A 74 -11.72 -9.10 12.75
N PHE A 75 -12.13 -8.19 11.86
CA PHE A 75 -12.84 -8.57 10.64
C PHE A 75 -12.02 -9.52 9.76
N PHE A 76 -10.69 -9.33 9.69
CA PHE A 76 -9.83 -10.24 8.95
C PHE A 76 -9.75 -11.63 9.59
N GLN A 77 -9.65 -11.72 10.91
CA GLN A 77 -9.70 -13.00 11.63
C GLN A 77 -11.05 -13.71 11.41
N ALA A 78 -12.15 -12.94 11.37
CA ALA A 78 -13.45 -13.50 11.01
C ALA A 78 -13.49 -14.02 9.56
N CYS A 79 -12.79 -13.40 8.62
CA CYS A 79 -12.61 -13.94 7.26
C CYS A 79 -11.87 -15.29 7.29
N GLU A 80 -10.86 -15.43 8.14
CA GLU A 80 -10.13 -16.69 8.31
C GLU A 80 -11.02 -17.79 8.87
N ILE A 81 -11.83 -17.48 9.90
CA ILE A 81 -12.82 -18.41 10.47
C ILE A 81 -13.85 -18.80 9.39
N ALA A 82 -14.35 -17.82 8.63
CA ALA A 82 -15.33 -18.02 7.57
C ALA A 82 -14.84 -18.95 6.45
N CYS A 83 -13.54 -19.03 6.20
CA CYS A 83 -12.95 -19.98 5.25
C CYS A 83 -13.12 -21.45 5.71
N ALA A 84 -13.06 -21.69 7.01
CA ALA A 84 -13.19 -23.04 7.60
C ALA A 84 -14.64 -23.46 7.81
N GLU A 85 -15.58 -22.50 7.92
CA GLU A 85 -16.99 -22.76 8.17
C GLU A 85 -17.69 -23.38 6.95
N THR A 86 -18.26 -24.58 7.15
CA THR A 86 -19.08 -25.25 6.13
C THR A 86 -20.55 -24.93 6.35
N GLY A 87 -21.23 -24.41 5.29
CA GLY A 87 -22.66 -24.14 5.35
C GLY A 87 -23.06 -22.67 5.50
N MET A 88 -22.19 -21.81 6.05
CA MET A 88 -22.48 -20.38 6.20
C MET A 88 -22.44 -19.63 4.87
N PHE A 89 -21.51 -20.01 3.99
CA PHE A 89 -21.25 -19.37 2.71
C PHE A 89 -21.30 -20.36 1.54
N SER A 90 -21.67 -19.86 0.35
CA SER A 90 -21.57 -20.64 -0.87
C SER A 90 -20.11 -20.98 -1.21
N ALA A 91 -19.90 -22.03 -1.99
CA ALA A 91 -18.56 -22.42 -2.45
C ALA A 91 -17.81 -21.25 -3.13
N LYS A 92 -18.52 -20.44 -3.95
CA LYS A 92 -17.94 -19.27 -4.61
C LYS A 92 -17.41 -18.24 -3.60
N VAL A 93 -18.18 -17.92 -2.57
CA VAL A 93 -17.78 -16.97 -1.54
C VAL A 93 -16.61 -17.51 -0.72
N ARG A 94 -16.64 -18.78 -0.33
CA ARG A 94 -15.54 -19.41 0.41
C ARG A 94 -14.24 -19.42 -0.39
N ASN A 95 -14.30 -19.76 -1.68
CA ASN A 95 -13.12 -19.70 -2.54
C ASN A 95 -12.58 -18.28 -2.67
N GLY A 96 -13.45 -17.27 -2.80
CA GLY A 96 -13.08 -15.87 -2.81
C GLY A 96 -12.40 -15.42 -1.51
N LEU A 97 -12.95 -15.82 -0.35
CA LEU A 97 -12.36 -15.56 0.97
C LEU A 97 -11.02 -16.28 1.13
N SER A 98 -10.92 -17.54 0.72
CA SER A 98 -9.69 -18.32 0.82
C SER A 98 -8.57 -17.70 -0.01
N SER A 99 -8.85 -17.28 -1.25
CA SER A 99 -7.89 -16.59 -2.10
C SER A 99 -7.45 -15.27 -1.48
N PHE A 100 -8.38 -14.50 -0.92
CA PHE A 100 -8.11 -13.23 -0.26
C PHE A 100 -7.22 -13.41 0.98
N VAL A 101 -7.57 -14.34 1.87
CA VAL A 101 -6.78 -14.63 3.09
C VAL A 101 -5.39 -15.16 2.73
N SER A 102 -5.29 -16.02 1.71
CA SER A 102 -4.00 -16.55 1.25
C SER A 102 -3.07 -15.45 0.73
N LEU A 103 -3.59 -14.49 -0.02
CA LEU A 103 -2.83 -13.34 -0.52
C LEU A 103 -2.24 -12.52 0.64
N VAL A 104 -3.05 -12.20 1.65
CA VAL A 104 -2.57 -11.44 2.81
C VAL A 104 -1.49 -12.20 3.57
N ARG A 105 -1.69 -13.50 3.78
CA ARG A 105 -0.71 -14.36 4.45
C ARG A 105 0.59 -14.46 3.65
N GLU A 106 0.51 -14.52 2.34
CA GLU A 106 1.67 -14.54 1.45
C GLU A 106 2.44 -13.21 1.55
N GLY A 107 1.77 -12.06 1.36
CA GLY A 107 2.41 -10.75 1.46
C GLY A 107 3.07 -10.49 2.82
N ARG A 108 2.48 -10.99 3.91
CA ARG A 108 3.08 -10.88 5.26
C ARG A 108 4.31 -11.74 5.49
N ARG A 109 4.56 -12.73 4.64
CA ARG A 109 5.74 -13.61 4.71
C ARG A 109 6.83 -13.19 3.75
N MET A 110 6.52 -12.26 2.86
CA MET A 110 7.52 -11.73 1.95
C MET A 110 8.52 -10.89 2.74
N ASP A 111 9.77 -11.25 2.54
CA ASP A 111 10.94 -10.56 3.13
C ASP A 111 11.66 -9.89 1.96
N GLY A 112 10.90 -9.11 1.20
CA GLY A 112 11.32 -8.52 -0.06
C GLY A 112 11.00 -7.03 -0.11
N GLU A 113 11.39 -6.45 -1.22
CA GLU A 113 11.20 -5.05 -1.52
C GLU A 113 9.71 -4.67 -1.64
N LEU A 114 9.37 -3.40 -1.43
CA LEU A 114 8.01 -2.88 -1.59
C LEU A 114 7.46 -3.18 -2.99
N LYS A 115 8.31 -3.04 -4.00
CA LYS A 115 7.99 -3.37 -5.39
C LYS A 115 7.51 -4.81 -5.52
N ASP A 116 8.23 -5.77 -4.94
CA ASP A 116 7.88 -7.20 -5.00
C ASP A 116 6.51 -7.48 -4.38
N VAL A 117 6.22 -6.83 -3.25
CA VAL A 117 4.91 -6.93 -2.59
C VAL A 117 3.81 -6.32 -3.45
N VAL A 118 4.05 -5.18 -4.11
CA VAL A 118 3.08 -4.56 -5.02
C VAL A 118 2.87 -5.44 -6.26
N GLU A 119 3.92 -5.97 -6.86
CA GLU A 119 3.84 -6.90 -8.00
C GLU A 119 3.02 -8.14 -7.62
N MET A 120 3.31 -8.75 -6.47
CA MET A 120 2.53 -9.88 -5.95
C MET A 120 1.05 -9.55 -5.78
N ILE A 121 0.72 -8.38 -5.21
CA ILE A 121 -0.67 -7.93 -5.07
C ILE A 121 -1.33 -7.85 -6.44
N VAL A 122 -0.71 -7.17 -7.39
CA VAL A 122 -1.26 -6.94 -8.73
C VAL A 122 -1.48 -8.26 -9.47
N ASP A 123 -0.49 -9.15 -9.44
CA ASP A 123 -0.55 -10.45 -10.11
C ASP A 123 -1.57 -11.40 -9.47
N LYS A 124 -1.50 -11.59 -8.16
CA LYS A 124 -2.39 -12.55 -7.44
C LYS A 124 -3.84 -12.09 -7.39
N THR A 125 -4.09 -10.78 -7.40
CA THR A 125 -5.46 -10.26 -7.46
C THR A 125 -6.04 -10.33 -8.86
N GLY A 126 -5.21 -10.26 -9.90
CA GLY A 126 -5.65 -10.10 -11.28
C GLY A 126 -6.23 -8.71 -11.55
N LEU A 127 -5.80 -7.69 -10.80
CA LEU A 127 -6.37 -6.35 -10.87
C LEU A 127 -6.18 -5.72 -12.26
N LEU A 128 -4.99 -5.84 -12.84
CA LEU A 128 -4.71 -5.38 -14.20
C LEU A 128 -5.56 -6.10 -15.25
N GLN A 129 -5.69 -7.43 -15.13
CA GLN A 129 -6.49 -8.24 -16.04
C GLN A 129 -7.98 -7.85 -15.93
N ALA A 130 -8.46 -7.57 -14.73
CA ALA A 130 -9.84 -7.14 -14.51
C ALA A 130 -10.12 -5.80 -15.22
N PHE A 131 -9.24 -4.81 -15.12
CA PHE A 131 -9.40 -3.54 -15.82
C PHE A 131 -9.29 -3.70 -17.33
N ARG A 132 -8.31 -4.42 -17.83
CA ARG A 132 -8.18 -4.69 -19.28
C ARG A 132 -9.38 -5.42 -19.88
N ALA A 133 -10.01 -6.31 -19.10
CA ALA A 133 -11.20 -7.05 -19.53
C ALA A 133 -12.45 -6.16 -19.67
N GLU A 134 -12.49 -5.00 -19.02
CA GLU A 134 -13.56 -4.02 -19.18
C GLU A 134 -13.54 -3.32 -20.56
N GLY A 135 -12.35 -3.19 -21.20
CA GLY A 135 -12.18 -2.70 -22.56
C GLY A 135 -12.61 -1.25 -22.78
N THR A 136 -12.63 -0.43 -21.73
CA THR A 136 -12.95 1.00 -21.80
C THR A 136 -11.68 1.84 -21.71
N MET A 137 -11.68 3.04 -22.28
CA MET A 137 -10.55 3.98 -22.13
C MET A 137 -10.27 4.31 -20.65
N GLU A 138 -11.34 4.36 -19.84
CA GLU A 138 -11.19 4.62 -18.40
C GLU A 138 -10.50 3.45 -17.69
N SER A 139 -10.87 2.21 -18.01
CA SER A 139 -10.24 1.04 -17.39
C SER A 139 -8.80 0.84 -17.87
N GLU A 140 -8.48 1.18 -19.12
CA GLU A 140 -7.09 1.20 -19.60
C GLU A 140 -6.25 2.23 -18.84
N SER A 141 -6.76 3.45 -18.65
CA SER A 141 -6.08 4.48 -17.85
C SER A 141 -5.85 4.03 -16.39
N ARG A 142 -6.80 3.30 -15.80
CA ARG A 142 -6.61 2.71 -14.46
C ARG A 142 -5.49 1.67 -14.44
N ALA A 143 -5.40 0.84 -15.47
CA ALA A 143 -4.33 -0.14 -15.60
C ALA A 143 -2.96 0.53 -15.74
N GLU A 144 -2.87 1.61 -16.54
CA GLU A 144 -1.66 2.43 -16.68
C GLU A 144 -1.23 3.07 -15.36
N ASN A 145 -2.20 3.59 -14.59
CA ASN A 145 -1.92 4.17 -13.26
C ASN A 145 -1.33 3.15 -12.28
N ILE A 146 -1.76 1.89 -12.33
CA ILE A 146 -1.17 0.82 -11.51
C ILE A 146 0.26 0.52 -11.96
N GLN A 147 0.53 0.52 -13.27
CA GLN A 147 1.88 0.35 -13.79
C GLN A 147 2.81 1.52 -13.38
N GLU A 148 2.30 2.75 -13.41
CA GLU A 148 3.01 3.93 -12.88
C GLU A 148 3.33 3.77 -11.39
N PHE A 149 2.37 3.24 -10.60
CA PHE A 149 2.59 3.00 -9.17
C PHE A 149 3.68 1.94 -8.90
N LEU A 150 3.80 0.91 -9.72
CA LEU A 150 4.90 -0.05 -9.65
C LEU A 150 6.27 0.64 -9.86
N GLY A 151 6.34 1.59 -10.79
CA GLY A 151 7.54 2.42 -10.99
C GLY A 151 7.87 3.25 -9.76
N VAL A 152 6.87 3.90 -9.16
CA VAL A 152 7.04 4.69 -7.92
C VAL A 152 7.53 3.81 -6.76
N ALA A 153 7.03 2.58 -6.65
CA ALA A 153 7.47 1.64 -5.62
C ALA A 153 8.95 1.25 -5.79
N ALA A 154 9.41 1.04 -7.03
CA ALA A 154 10.80 0.74 -7.33
C ALA A 154 11.73 1.93 -7.02
N GLU A 155 11.38 3.15 -7.46
CA GLU A 155 12.15 4.36 -7.18
C GLU A 155 12.26 4.65 -5.66
N PHE A 156 11.24 4.28 -4.91
CA PHE A 156 11.24 4.46 -3.45
C PHE A 156 12.36 3.65 -2.79
N GLU A 157 12.60 2.45 -3.24
CA GLU A 157 13.63 1.57 -2.68
C GLU A 157 15.03 1.99 -3.07
N GLU A 158 15.27 2.31 -4.34
CA GLU A 158 16.55 2.84 -4.79
C GLU A 158 16.97 4.05 -3.94
N THR A 159 16.03 4.94 -3.64
CA THR A 159 16.29 6.12 -2.81
C THR A 159 16.57 5.77 -1.34
N HIS A 160 15.95 4.69 -0.81
CA HIS A 160 16.19 4.25 0.56
C HIS A 160 17.53 3.54 0.72
N GLU A 161 17.91 2.70 -0.23
CA GLU A 161 19.22 2.03 -0.25
C GLU A 161 20.35 3.06 -0.32
N ASP A 162 20.20 4.11 -1.13
CA ASP A 162 21.17 5.21 -1.23
C ASP A 162 21.33 5.97 0.11
N ILE A 163 20.24 6.15 0.85
CA ILE A 163 20.25 6.82 2.15
C ILE A 163 20.88 5.92 3.22
N GLU A 164 20.52 4.64 3.27
CA GLU A 164 21.11 3.68 4.22
C GLU A 164 22.60 3.51 3.96
N GLY A 165 23.03 3.32 2.72
CA GLY A 165 24.43 3.24 2.33
C GLY A 165 25.22 4.52 2.68
N THR A 166 24.58 5.70 2.56
CA THR A 166 25.18 6.97 2.95
C THR A 166 25.32 7.09 4.47
N LEU A 167 24.32 6.64 5.24
CA LEU A 167 24.35 6.64 6.71
C LEU A 167 25.41 5.68 7.24
N GLU A 168 25.51 4.46 6.70
CA GLU A 168 26.57 3.50 7.05
C GLU A 168 27.97 4.06 6.77
N SER A 169 28.16 4.68 5.60
CA SER A 169 29.43 5.32 5.23
C SER A 169 29.80 6.48 6.17
N LEU A 170 28.81 7.27 6.61
CA LEU A 170 29.02 8.34 7.59
C LEU A 170 29.33 7.79 8.99
N GLU A 171 28.74 6.69 9.40
CA GLU A 171 29.06 6.02 10.66
C GLU A 171 30.46 5.41 10.66
N GLU A 172 30.88 4.79 9.55
CA GLU A 172 32.25 4.29 9.36
C GLU A 172 33.28 5.40 9.41
N LEU A 173 33.05 6.54 8.72
CA LEU A 173 33.91 7.70 8.75
C LEU A 173 34.00 8.32 10.16
N ARG A 174 32.91 8.28 10.91
CA ARG A 174 32.89 8.75 12.31
C ARG A 174 33.64 7.80 13.23
N ALA A 175 33.50 6.49 13.05
CA ALA A 175 34.24 5.47 13.79
C ALA A 175 35.75 5.52 13.49
N ALA A 176 36.11 5.86 12.25
CA ALA A 176 37.52 6.05 11.83
C ALA A 176 38.15 7.39 12.29
N GLY A 177 37.39 8.26 12.96
CA GLY A 177 37.88 9.56 13.46
C GLY A 177 38.22 10.58 12.37
N VAL A 178 37.71 10.40 11.16
CA VAL A 178 38.04 11.26 9.99
C VAL A 178 37.05 12.43 9.82
N ALA A 179 35.88 12.39 10.48
CA ALA A 179 34.83 13.41 10.36
C ALA A 179 34.46 13.96 11.72
N ASP A 180 34.86 15.19 12.01
CA ASP A 180 34.31 16.02 13.09
C ASP A 180 32.99 16.65 12.56
N VAL A 181 31.92 15.90 12.57
CA VAL A 181 30.57 16.40 12.22
C VAL A 181 29.87 16.77 13.52
N PRO A 182 29.57 18.07 13.77
CA PRO A 182 28.92 18.50 15.00
C PRO A 182 27.55 17.80 15.11
N ALA A 183 27.36 17.11 16.23
CA ALA A 183 26.06 16.54 16.59
C ALA A 183 25.09 17.71 16.82
N GLY A 184 24.09 17.88 15.94
CA GLY A 184 22.99 18.80 16.17
C GLY A 184 22.84 19.97 15.19
N ALA A 185 23.11 19.78 13.91
CA ALA A 185 22.60 20.70 12.91
C ALA A 185 21.16 20.26 12.56
N GLU A 186 20.16 20.78 13.26
CA GLU A 186 18.80 20.80 12.73
C GLU A 186 18.84 21.56 11.40
N PRO A 187 18.26 21.03 10.30
CA PRO A 187 18.17 21.78 9.05
C PRO A 187 17.34 23.04 9.29
N GLU A 188 17.97 24.22 9.11
CA GLU A 188 17.25 25.49 9.17
C GLU A 188 16.07 25.44 8.17
N PRO A 189 14.90 25.93 8.57
CA PRO A 189 13.76 25.99 7.67
C PRO A 189 14.10 26.94 6.51
N VAL A 190 14.09 26.40 5.28
CA VAL A 190 14.20 27.21 4.07
C VAL A 190 12.99 28.14 4.01
N VAL A 191 13.20 29.39 4.35
CA VAL A 191 12.20 30.46 4.21
C VAL A 191 12.03 30.73 2.71
N VAL A 192 11.03 30.13 2.10
CA VAL A 192 10.60 30.50 0.76
C VAL A 192 9.92 31.86 0.87
N SER A 193 10.63 32.93 0.49
CA SER A 193 10.06 34.26 0.36
C SER A 193 8.99 34.25 -0.74
N ALA A 194 7.77 34.59 -0.38
CA ALA A 194 6.67 34.79 -1.33
C ALA A 194 7.02 35.90 -2.34
N PRO A 195 6.67 35.77 -3.63
CA PRO A 195 6.86 36.83 -4.61
C PRO A 195 5.98 38.03 -4.22
N ALA A 196 6.57 39.23 -4.33
CA ALA A 196 5.92 40.50 -4.09
C ALA A 196 4.76 40.73 -5.08
N PRO A 197 3.66 41.38 -4.68
CA PRO A 197 2.56 41.72 -5.61
C PRO A 197 3.03 42.80 -6.59
N GLU A 198 2.73 42.57 -7.87
CA GLU A 198 2.96 43.57 -8.92
C GLU A 198 2.08 44.82 -8.69
N PRO A 199 2.60 46.03 -8.96
CA PRO A 199 1.81 47.24 -8.87
C PRO A 199 0.91 47.37 -10.09
N GLY A 200 -0.43 47.53 -9.84
CA GLY A 200 -1.45 47.82 -10.83
C GLY A 200 -1.52 49.27 -11.26
#